data_fde211f4467a3e9a48920940b3af2456
#
_entry.id   fde211f4467a3e9a48920940b3af2456
#
_cell.length_a   1.000
_cell.length_b   1.000
_cell.length_c   1.000
_cell.angle_alpha   90.00
_cell.angle_beta   90.00
_cell.angle_gamma   90.00
#
_symmetry.space_group_name_H-M   'P 1'
#
loop_
_entity.id
_entity.type
_entity.pdbx_description
1 polymer ?
#
loop_
_entity_poly.entity_id
_entity_poly.type
_entity_poly.pdbx_seq_one_letter_code
_entity_poly.pdbx_strand_id
1 'polypeptide(L)'
;MPGHGRGIRRLIPRFAAAATVYAAAAVPGWPASAVPLESGDQATPCRSEQIAVTASPTEGAVGHRAVTLVFTLAGGAEPCTLTGYAWVDSGAGGPAIHAQPTLRGYLGGLPAGTDVPPTVLLSISAQGQAVVEGMAVDGSGAACPTYTDLRVNPPDTEMVLTVAATIDACELQVHPITAV
;
A
#
# COMPACT_ATOMS: atom_id res chain seq x y z
N MET A 1 64.99 35.82 -4.28
CA MET A 1 66.19 34.98 -4.55
C MET A 1 65.74 33.73 -5.32
N PRO A 2 66.32 33.43 -6.47
CA PRO A 2 65.77 32.48 -7.44
C PRO A 2 66.34 31.09 -7.24
N GLY A 3 65.49 30.08 -7.50
CA GLY A 3 65.93 28.68 -7.56
C GLY A 3 65.62 28.07 -8.92
N HIS A 4 66.64 27.79 -9.65
CA HIS A 4 66.64 27.13 -10.95
C HIS A 4 66.25 25.64 -10.82
N GLY A 5 65.40 25.14 -11.71
CA GLY A 5 65.06 23.73 -11.84
C GLY A 5 65.04 23.31 -13.30
N ARG A 6 65.99 22.48 -13.67
CA ARG A 6 66.32 21.98 -14.99
C ARG A 6 65.24 21.23 -15.71
N GLY A 7 65.04 21.52 -17.02
CA GLY A 7 64.28 20.71 -17.93
C GLY A 7 64.95 19.37 -18.29
N ILE A 8 64.16 18.33 -18.29
CA ILE A 8 64.51 17.03 -18.82
C ILE A 8 63.70 16.83 -20.11
N ARG A 9 64.38 16.91 -21.22
CA ARG A 9 63.94 16.49 -22.56
C ARG A 9 63.89 14.96 -22.58
N ARG A 10 62.72 14.38 -22.70
CA ARG A 10 62.54 12.95 -23.01
C ARG A 10 62.32 12.79 -24.52
N LEU A 11 63.21 12.03 -25.12
CA LEU A 11 63.13 11.53 -26.50
C LEU A 11 61.93 10.57 -26.65
N ILE A 12 61.09 10.78 -27.64
CA ILE A 12 59.97 9.91 -28.02
C ILE A 12 60.51 8.98 -29.14
N PRO A 13 60.47 7.65 -28.95
CA PRO A 13 60.76 6.72 -30.06
C PRO A 13 59.48 6.62 -30.95
N ARG A 14 59.67 6.78 -32.24
CA ARG A 14 58.72 6.51 -33.29
C ARG A 14 58.58 5.00 -33.44
N PHE A 15 57.48 4.41 -33.03
CA PHE A 15 57.09 3.04 -33.41
C PHE A 15 56.24 3.10 -34.69
N ALA A 16 56.75 2.39 -35.74
CA ALA A 16 55.96 2.17 -36.95
C ALA A 16 54.87 1.15 -36.68
N ALA A 17 53.61 1.55 -36.90
CA ALA A 17 52.46 0.65 -36.81
C ALA A 17 52.29 -0.08 -38.15
N ALA A 18 52.49 -1.39 -38.15
CA ALA A 18 52.08 -2.26 -39.23
C ALA A 18 50.56 -2.48 -39.16
N ALA A 19 49.83 -2.05 -40.18
CA ALA A 19 48.39 -2.27 -40.30
C ALA A 19 48.13 -3.71 -40.80
N THR A 20 47.68 -4.57 -39.92
CA THR A 20 47.11 -5.87 -40.30
C THR A 20 45.61 -5.69 -40.61
N VAL A 21 45.23 -5.90 -41.86
CA VAL A 21 43.85 -5.91 -42.32
C VAL A 21 43.25 -7.26 -41.90
N TYR A 22 42.38 -7.25 -40.93
CA TYR A 22 41.52 -8.41 -40.63
C TYR A 22 40.26 -8.32 -41.50
N ALA A 23 40.10 -9.29 -42.38
CA ALA A 23 38.86 -9.52 -43.10
C ALA A 23 37.79 -10.01 -42.09
N ALA A 24 36.79 -9.19 -41.79
CA ALA A 24 35.65 -9.59 -40.99
C ALA A 24 34.75 -10.49 -41.83
N ALA A 25 34.71 -11.78 -41.51
CA ALA A 25 33.68 -12.69 -42.01
C ALA A 25 32.32 -12.29 -41.38
N ALA A 26 31.39 -11.84 -42.20
CA ALA A 26 29.99 -11.58 -41.78
C ALA A 26 29.30 -12.93 -41.45
N VAL A 27 29.07 -13.18 -40.16
CA VAL A 27 28.22 -14.26 -39.70
C VAL A 27 26.79 -13.82 -39.93
N PRO A 28 25.94 -14.59 -40.61
CA PRO A 28 24.50 -14.25 -40.74
C PRO A 28 23.91 -14.27 -39.33
N GLY A 29 23.58 -13.07 -38.83
CA GLY A 29 22.88 -12.92 -37.56
C GLY A 29 21.48 -13.53 -37.66
N TRP A 30 21.22 -14.51 -36.82
CA TRP A 30 19.84 -14.96 -36.58
C TRP A 30 19.07 -13.76 -35.98
N PRO A 31 17.85 -13.51 -36.42
CA PRO A 31 17.03 -12.50 -35.78
C PRO A 31 16.84 -12.93 -34.33
N ALA A 32 17.37 -12.14 -33.40
CA ALA A 32 17.00 -12.27 -32.00
C ALA A 32 15.51 -11.96 -31.92
N SER A 33 14.67 -12.99 -31.83
CA SER A 33 13.28 -12.82 -31.44
C SER A 33 13.31 -12.21 -30.05
N ALA A 34 13.02 -10.92 -29.96
CA ALA A 34 12.70 -10.29 -28.68
C ALA A 34 11.46 -11.01 -28.16
N VAL A 35 11.65 -11.88 -27.17
CA VAL A 35 10.54 -12.39 -26.37
C VAL A 35 9.94 -11.14 -25.75
N PRO A 36 8.65 -10.81 -25.98
CA PRO A 36 8.01 -9.75 -25.21
C PRO A 36 8.22 -10.10 -23.74
N LEU A 37 8.81 -9.20 -22.95
CA LEU A 37 8.64 -9.27 -21.51
C LEU A 37 7.13 -9.21 -21.31
N GLU A 38 6.55 -10.34 -20.93
CA GLU A 38 5.19 -10.36 -20.41
C GLU A 38 5.17 -9.29 -19.33
N SER A 39 4.30 -8.30 -19.55
CA SER A 39 4.00 -7.28 -18.54
C SER A 39 3.64 -8.07 -17.31
N GLY A 40 4.52 -7.99 -16.26
CA GLY A 40 4.37 -8.80 -15.07
C GLY A 40 2.92 -8.77 -14.63
N ASP A 41 2.35 -9.93 -14.32
CA ASP A 41 0.99 -10.13 -13.85
C ASP A 41 0.63 -9.02 -12.85
N GLN A 42 -0.11 -8.01 -13.33
CA GLN A 42 -0.73 -7.07 -12.40
C GLN A 42 -1.72 -7.88 -11.60
N ALA A 43 -1.45 -8.00 -10.30
CA ALA A 43 -2.33 -8.72 -9.41
C ALA A 43 -3.78 -8.20 -9.60
N THR A 44 -4.72 -9.11 -9.78
CA THR A 44 -6.13 -8.80 -10.00
C THR A 44 -6.77 -8.28 -8.71
N PRO A 45 -7.92 -7.58 -8.76
CA PRO A 45 -8.70 -7.27 -7.56
C PRO A 45 -8.99 -8.54 -6.74
N CYS A 46 -8.96 -8.39 -5.42
CA CYS A 46 -9.19 -9.51 -4.51
C CYS A 46 -10.64 -10.01 -4.60
N ARG A 47 -10.80 -11.32 -4.49
CA ARG A 47 -12.10 -11.96 -4.27
C ARG A 47 -12.32 -12.21 -2.80
N SER A 48 -13.58 -12.37 -2.40
CA SER A 48 -14.00 -12.55 -1.01
C SER A 48 -13.20 -13.61 -0.25
N GLU A 49 -12.98 -14.77 -0.86
CA GLU A 49 -12.29 -15.89 -0.25
C GLU A 49 -10.77 -15.71 -0.09
N GLN A 50 -10.21 -14.66 -0.71
CA GLN A 50 -8.77 -14.36 -0.64
C GLN A 50 -8.40 -13.46 0.54
N ILE A 51 -9.38 -12.91 1.26
CA ILE A 51 -9.16 -11.87 2.26
C ILE A 51 -9.53 -12.37 3.65
N ALA A 52 -8.65 -12.14 4.60
CA ALA A 52 -8.96 -12.19 6.03
C ALA A 52 -8.83 -10.78 6.62
N VAL A 53 -9.71 -10.45 7.58
CA VAL A 53 -9.72 -9.14 8.24
C VAL A 53 -9.65 -9.34 9.75
N THR A 54 -8.77 -8.59 10.39
CA THR A 54 -8.67 -8.47 11.85
C THR A 54 -8.71 -7.02 12.27
N ALA A 55 -8.90 -6.76 13.56
CA ALA A 55 -8.91 -5.41 14.10
C ALA A 55 -7.85 -5.24 15.18
N SER A 56 -7.26 -4.05 15.28
CA SER A 56 -6.41 -3.65 16.39
C SER A 56 -7.22 -3.43 17.66
N PRO A 57 -6.59 -3.36 18.83
CA PRO A 57 -7.18 -2.72 20.01
C PRO A 57 -7.60 -1.28 19.68
N THR A 58 -8.62 -0.79 20.38
CA THR A 58 -9.11 0.59 20.22
C THR A 58 -8.08 1.59 20.75
N GLU A 59 -7.81 2.60 19.94
CA GLU A 59 -7.04 3.77 20.32
C GLU A 59 -7.98 4.96 20.52
N GLY A 60 -7.53 5.96 21.30
CA GLY A 60 -8.37 7.13 21.55
C GLY A 60 -7.57 8.39 21.85
N ALA A 61 -8.08 9.52 21.34
CA ALA A 61 -7.59 10.85 21.66
C ALA A 61 -8.73 11.87 21.59
N VAL A 62 -8.84 12.73 22.60
CA VAL A 62 -9.74 13.91 22.63
C VAL A 62 -11.19 13.57 22.19
N GLY A 63 -11.75 12.47 22.72
CA GLY A 63 -13.11 12.03 22.39
C GLY A 63 -13.24 11.19 21.13
N HIS A 64 -12.23 11.14 20.27
CA HIS A 64 -12.17 10.22 19.15
C HIS A 64 -11.77 8.82 19.60
N ARG A 65 -12.26 7.83 18.89
CA ARG A 65 -11.89 6.42 19.01
C ARG A 65 -11.53 5.91 17.63
N ALA A 66 -10.51 5.08 17.54
CA ALA A 66 -10.12 4.46 16.29
C ALA A 66 -9.82 2.97 16.47
N VAL A 67 -10.16 2.20 15.47
CA VAL A 67 -9.78 0.80 15.29
C VAL A 67 -9.14 0.67 13.93
N THR A 68 -7.97 0.07 13.86
CA THR A 68 -7.34 -0.26 12.58
C THR A 68 -7.77 -1.65 12.14
N LEU A 69 -8.46 -1.72 11.01
CA LEU A 69 -8.72 -2.98 10.31
C LEU A 69 -7.47 -3.37 9.51
N VAL A 70 -7.02 -4.61 9.67
CA VAL A 70 -5.87 -5.16 8.94
C VAL A 70 -6.38 -6.22 7.97
N PHE A 71 -6.10 -6.01 6.69
CA PHE A 71 -6.45 -6.90 5.59
C PHE A 71 -5.24 -7.74 5.22
N THR A 72 -5.39 -9.05 5.28
CA THR A 72 -4.33 -10.00 4.95
C THR A 72 -4.81 -10.98 3.91
N LEU A 73 -3.86 -11.57 3.18
CA LEU A 73 -4.16 -12.66 2.27
C LEU A 73 -4.59 -13.89 3.06
N ALA A 74 -5.71 -14.51 2.70
CA ALA A 74 -6.13 -15.78 3.29
C ALA A 74 -5.14 -16.88 2.93
N GLY A 75 -4.95 -17.85 3.82
CA GLY A 75 -3.93 -18.88 3.66
C GLY A 75 -4.07 -19.66 2.34
N GLY A 76 -3.01 -19.71 1.56
CA GLY A 76 -2.95 -20.40 0.27
C GLY A 76 -3.58 -19.66 -0.90
N ALA A 77 -4.06 -18.43 -0.72
CA ALA A 77 -4.59 -17.62 -1.80
C ALA A 77 -3.47 -16.94 -2.61
N GLU A 78 -3.75 -16.68 -3.89
CA GLU A 78 -2.85 -15.91 -4.76
C GLU A 78 -2.88 -14.41 -4.40
N PRO A 79 -1.77 -13.68 -4.59
CA PRO A 79 -1.72 -12.24 -4.38
C PRO A 79 -2.80 -11.50 -5.17
N CYS A 80 -3.38 -10.47 -4.55
CA CYS A 80 -4.46 -9.68 -5.14
C CYS A 80 -4.40 -8.23 -4.66
N THR A 81 -5.21 -7.33 -5.21
CA THR A 81 -5.20 -5.91 -4.87
C THR A 81 -6.51 -5.44 -4.25
N LEU A 82 -6.39 -4.47 -3.33
CA LEU A 82 -7.51 -3.70 -2.78
C LEU A 82 -7.36 -2.23 -3.14
N THR A 83 -8.47 -1.57 -3.47
CA THR A 83 -8.48 -0.12 -3.78
C THR A 83 -9.70 0.53 -3.15
N GLY A 84 -9.53 1.69 -2.54
CA GLY A 84 -10.65 2.48 -2.01
C GLY A 84 -10.96 2.21 -0.55
N TYR A 85 -12.23 2.02 -0.23
CA TYR A 85 -12.75 1.91 1.12
C TYR A 85 -13.42 0.56 1.35
N ALA A 86 -13.26 0.01 2.55
CA ALA A 86 -14.14 -1.04 3.00
C ALA A 86 -15.53 -0.44 3.33
N TRP A 87 -16.60 -1.21 3.11
CA TRP A 87 -17.88 -0.91 3.69
C TRP A 87 -17.89 -1.40 5.14
N VAL A 88 -18.24 -0.52 6.08
CA VAL A 88 -18.22 -0.84 7.51
C VAL A 88 -19.52 -0.40 8.17
N ASP A 89 -20.14 -1.33 8.90
CA ASP A 89 -21.26 -1.06 9.80
C ASP A 89 -20.87 -1.43 11.24
N SER A 90 -21.46 -0.74 12.20
CA SER A 90 -21.40 -1.19 13.59
C SER A 90 -22.16 -2.51 13.76
N GLY A 91 -21.66 -3.37 14.65
CA GLY A 91 -22.32 -4.62 15.02
C GLY A 91 -23.16 -4.51 16.28
N ALA A 92 -22.94 -5.42 17.24
CA ALA A 92 -23.68 -5.46 18.49
C ALA A 92 -23.26 -4.35 19.46
N GLY A 93 -24.24 -3.76 20.18
CA GLY A 93 -23.98 -2.78 21.25
C GLY A 93 -24.86 -1.54 21.20
N GLY A 94 -25.49 -1.24 20.08
CA GLY A 94 -26.33 -0.06 19.91
C GLY A 94 -27.13 -0.08 18.60
N PRO A 95 -27.71 1.06 18.21
CA PRO A 95 -28.33 1.23 16.90
C PRO A 95 -27.28 1.03 15.79
N ALA A 96 -27.69 0.45 14.66
CA ALA A 96 -26.78 0.27 13.53
C ALA A 96 -26.31 1.63 12.99
N ILE A 97 -25.01 1.79 12.84
CA ILE A 97 -24.36 2.96 12.26
C ILE A 97 -23.57 2.50 11.05
N HIS A 98 -23.76 3.17 9.92
CA HIS A 98 -22.96 3.01 8.72
C HIS A 98 -21.78 3.99 8.72
N ALA A 99 -20.56 3.50 8.52
CA ALA A 99 -19.39 4.34 8.46
C ALA A 99 -19.33 5.15 7.15
N GLN A 100 -19.15 6.47 7.28
CA GLN A 100 -19.02 7.36 6.12
C GLN A 100 -17.58 7.29 5.55
N PRO A 101 -17.41 7.04 4.25
CA PRO A 101 -16.10 7.09 3.63
C PRO A 101 -15.52 8.51 3.68
N THR A 102 -14.34 8.67 4.26
CA THR A 102 -13.63 9.96 4.34
C THR A 102 -12.16 9.79 4.00
N LEU A 103 -11.60 10.72 3.23
CA LEU A 103 -10.18 10.66 2.88
C LEU A 103 -9.28 10.79 4.10
N ARG A 104 -9.70 11.60 5.08
CA ARG A 104 -8.94 11.94 6.29
C ARG A 104 -9.87 12.11 7.48
N GLY A 105 -9.38 11.74 8.65
CA GLY A 105 -10.00 11.98 9.94
C GLY A 105 -9.04 12.56 10.94
N TYR A 106 -9.38 12.48 12.21
CA TYR A 106 -8.52 12.93 13.30
C TYR A 106 -7.43 11.92 13.65
N LEU A 107 -7.75 10.62 13.58
CA LEU A 107 -6.85 9.51 13.93
C LEU A 107 -6.38 8.71 12.73
N GLY A 108 -6.87 9.00 11.51
CA GLY A 108 -6.52 8.21 10.33
C GLY A 108 -6.73 8.91 9.00
N GLY A 109 -6.46 8.17 7.92
CA GLY A 109 -6.67 8.60 6.54
C GLY A 109 -5.39 8.94 5.79
N LEU A 110 -5.55 9.51 4.60
CA LEU A 110 -4.45 9.83 3.70
C LEU A 110 -3.71 11.10 4.14
N PRO A 111 -2.41 11.22 3.84
CA PRO A 111 -1.66 12.44 4.05
C PRO A 111 -2.28 13.64 3.32
N ALA A 112 -2.06 14.84 3.84
CA ALA A 112 -2.49 16.06 3.18
C ALA A 112 -1.92 16.16 1.76
N GLY A 113 -2.77 16.53 0.79
CA GLY A 113 -2.38 16.62 -0.62
C GLY A 113 -2.50 15.30 -1.40
N THR A 114 -2.88 14.20 -0.75
CA THR A 114 -3.19 12.93 -1.42
C THR A 114 -4.70 12.74 -1.43
N ASP A 115 -5.34 12.86 -2.59
CA ASP A 115 -6.80 12.85 -2.71
C ASP A 115 -7.34 11.60 -3.45
N VAL A 116 -6.47 10.70 -3.82
CA VAL A 116 -6.82 9.44 -4.49
C VAL A 116 -6.39 8.26 -3.61
N PRO A 117 -7.32 7.35 -3.25
CA PRO A 117 -6.97 6.12 -2.55
C PRO A 117 -5.95 5.29 -3.36
N PRO A 118 -4.90 4.78 -2.72
CA PRO A 118 -3.93 3.92 -3.41
C PRO A 118 -4.51 2.55 -3.71
N THR A 119 -3.90 1.85 -4.66
CA THR A 119 -4.08 0.40 -4.83
C THR A 119 -3.06 -0.33 -3.97
N VAL A 120 -3.52 -1.22 -3.12
CA VAL A 120 -2.70 -1.96 -2.15
C VAL A 120 -2.62 -3.43 -2.57
N LEU A 121 -1.40 -3.94 -2.70
CA LEU A 121 -1.15 -5.35 -2.94
C LEU A 121 -1.27 -6.13 -1.62
N LEU A 122 -2.08 -7.18 -1.60
CA LEU A 122 -2.05 -8.22 -0.56
C LEU A 122 -1.22 -9.40 -1.04
N SER A 123 -0.25 -9.80 -0.21
CA SER A 123 0.58 -10.98 -0.43
C SER A 123 0.97 -11.59 0.91
N ILE A 124 1.74 -12.66 0.91
CA ILE A 124 2.25 -13.28 2.16
C ILE A 124 3.14 -12.32 2.97
N SER A 125 3.69 -11.27 2.36
CA SER A 125 4.58 -10.29 2.98
C SER A 125 4.04 -8.86 2.94
N ALA A 126 2.86 -8.62 2.37
CA ALA A 126 2.27 -7.30 2.24
C ALA A 126 0.81 -7.32 2.69
N GLN A 127 0.44 -6.35 3.50
CA GLN A 127 -0.89 -6.21 4.11
C GLN A 127 -1.46 -4.83 3.79
N GLY A 128 -2.79 -4.73 3.85
CA GLY A 128 -3.51 -3.48 3.82
C GLY A 128 -4.05 -3.12 5.19
N GLN A 129 -4.28 -1.84 5.43
CA GLN A 129 -4.96 -1.36 6.63
C GLN A 129 -5.93 -0.24 6.30
N ALA A 130 -7.03 -0.16 7.07
CA ALA A 130 -7.96 0.97 7.05
C ALA A 130 -8.33 1.35 8.48
N VAL A 131 -8.35 2.65 8.78
CA VAL A 131 -8.80 3.13 10.09
C VAL A 131 -10.30 3.35 10.04
N VAL A 132 -11.01 2.82 11.04
CA VAL A 132 -12.40 3.13 11.37
C VAL A 132 -12.38 4.05 12.58
N GLU A 133 -12.93 5.25 12.43
CA GLU A 133 -12.93 6.30 13.45
C GLU A 133 -14.35 6.61 13.91
N GLY A 134 -14.51 6.84 15.20
CA GLY A 134 -15.78 7.22 15.83
C GLY A 134 -15.63 8.29 16.88
N MET A 135 -16.75 8.90 17.26
CA MET A 135 -16.82 9.83 18.39
C MET A 135 -17.42 9.13 19.61
N ALA A 136 -16.70 9.15 20.73
CA ALA A 136 -17.16 8.52 21.98
C ALA A 136 -18.22 9.35 22.74
N VAL A 137 -18.41 10.59 22.34
CA VAL A 137 -19.44 11.49 22.89
C VAL A 137 -20.19 12.17 21.75
N ASP A 138 -21.44 12.44 21.95
CA ASP A 138 -22.27 13.19 21.01
C ASP A 138 -22.07 14.70 21.12
N GLY A 139 -22.77 15.49 20.31
CA GLY A 139 -22.70 16.94 20.30
C GLY A 139 -23.21 17.60 21.59
N SER A 140 -23.88 16.87 22.48
CA SER A 140 -24.29 17.33 23.82
C SER A 140 -23.31 16.96 24.93
N GLY A 141 -22.29 16.14 24.61
CA GLY A 141 -21.35 15.57 25.56
C GLY A 141 -21.81 14.29 26.24
N ALA A 142 -22.93 13.70 25.78
CA ALA A 142 -23.38 12.41 26.29
C ALA A 142 -22.55 11.27 25.69
N ALA A 143 -22.32 10.20 26.48
CA ALA A 143 -21.57 9.04 26.02
C ALA A 143 -22.30 8.30 24.90
N CYS A 144 -21.57 7.92 23.86
CA CYS A 144 -22.06 7.12 22.77
C CYS A 144 -22.10 5.62 23.12
N PRO A 145 -22.93 4.82 22.43
CA PRO A 145 -22.94 3.37 22.59
C PRO A 145 -21.55 2.74 22.34
N THR A 146 -21.27 1.65 23.07
CA THR A 146 -20.10 0.83 22.85
C THR A 146 -20.48 -0.38 22.00
N TYR A 147 -19.84 -0.54 20.84
CA TYR A 147 -20.00 -1.70 19.97
C TYR A 147 -18.89 -2.70 20.24
N THR A 148 -19.17 -4.00 20.07
CA THR A 148 -18.25 -5.10 20.36
C THR A 148 -17.73 -5.79 19.11
N ASP A 149 -18.28 -5.47 17.96
CA ASP A 149 -17.87 -5.96 16.65
C ASP A 149 -18.20 -4.95 15.55
N LEU A 150 -17.53 -5.10 14.44
CA LEU A 150 -17.81 -4.39 13.20
C LEU A 150 -18.17 -5.38 12.10
N ARG A 151 -19.09 -5.00 11.23
CA ARG A 151 -19.44 -5.74 10.01
C ARG A 151 -18.69 -5.10 8.86
N VAL A 152 -17.76 -5.84 8.28
CA VAL A 152 -16.81 -5.32 7.29
C VAL A 152 -16.99 -6.04 5.97
N ASN A 153 -17.19 -5.28 4.89
CA ASN A 153 -17.13 -5.79 3.54
C ASN A 153 -15.92 -5.16 2.83
N PRO A 154 -14.89 -5.96 2.48
CA PRO A 154 -13.74 -5.45 1.72
C PRO A 154 -14.17 -4.87 0.36
N PRO A 155 -13.42 -3.91 -0.21
CA PRO A 155 -13.74 -3.32 -1.51
C PRO A 155 -13.93 -4.38 -2.60
N ASP A 156 -14.85 -4.13 -3.50
CA ASP A 156 -15.14 -4.97 -4.68
C ASP A 156 -15.52 -6.43 -4.35
N THR A 157 -15.93 -6.71 -3.11
CA THR A 157 -16.38 -8.05 -2.69
C THR A 157 -17.85 -8.02 -2.23
N GLU A 158 -18.47 -9.20 -2.17
CA GLU A 158 -19.85 -9.35 -1.66
C GLU A 158 -19.90 -9.94 -0.24
N MET A 159 -18.76 -10.31 0.33
CA MET A 159 -18.70 -10.97 1.63
C MET A 159 -18.69 -9.95 2.77
N VAL A 160 -19.58 -10.13 3.73
CA VAL A 160 -19.57 -9.40 5.00
C VAL A 160 -18.92 -10.24 6.08
N LEU A 161 -17.86 -9.72 6.66
CA LEU A 161 -17.14 -10.33 7.78
C LEU A 161 -17.56 -9.68 9.10
N THR A 162 -17.78 -10.48 10.14
CA THR A 162 -17.92 -9.97 11.51
C THR A 162 -16.53 -9.97 12.15
N VAL A 163 -16.03 -8.77 12.47
CA VAL A 163 -14.71 -8.55 13.03
C VAL A 163 -14.86 -8.08 14.48
N ALA A 164 -14.34 -8.85 15.44
CA ALA A 164 -14.33 -8.45 16.84
C ALA A 164 -13.53 -7.16 17.02
N ALA A 165 -14.17 -6.11 17.50
CA ALA A 165 -13.59 -4.78 17.70
C ALA A 165 -14.46 -4.01 18.70
N THR A 166 -13.86 -3.44 19.74
CA THR A 166 -14.61 -2.60 20.69
C THR A 166 -14.42 -1.14 20.31
N ILE A 167 -15.51 -0.42 20.07
CA ILE A 167 -15.46 1.01 19.74
C ILE A 167 -16.67 1.76 20.30
N ASP A 168 -16.45 2.89 20.97
CA ASP A 168 -17.51 3.81 21.35
C ASP A 168 -17.81 4.74 20.17
N ALA A 169 -19.06 4.78 19.70
CA ALA A 169 -19.38 5.63 18.56
C ALA A 169 -20.85 6.08 18.53
N CYS A 170 -21.08 7.35 18.23
CA CYS A 170 -22.37 7.88 17.77
C CYS A 170 -22.35 8.07 16.24
N GLU A 171 -21.17 8.23 15.66
CA GLU A 171 -20.91 8.33 14.23
C GLU A 171 -19.67 7.50 13.91
N LEU A 172 -19.62 6.93 12.71
CA LEU A 172 -18.46 6.18 12.22
C LEU A 172 -17.97 6.78 10.91
N GLN A 173 -16.66 6.82 10.75
CA GLN A 173 -15.97 7.11 9.49
C GLN A 173 -15.04 5.96 9.16
N VAL A 174 -14.84 5.72 7.88
CA VAL A 174 -13.85 4.76 7.39
C VAL A 174 -12.91 5.45 6.42
N HIS A 175 -11.61 5.22 6.59
CA HIS A 175 -10.58 5.81 5.74
C HIS A 175 -10.13 4.85 4.64
N PRO A 176 -9.48 5.35 3.57
CA PRO A 176 -8.99 4.50 2.49
C PRO A 176 -8.05 3.41 2.98
N ILE A 177 -8.06 2.27 2.29
CA ILE A 177 -7.07 1.23 2.53
C ILE A 177 -5.71 1.72 2.07
N THR A 178 -4.71 1.57 2.94
CA THR A 178 -3.30 1.88 2.69
C THR A 178 -2.42 0.67 2.97
N ALA A 179 -1.21 0.64 2.42
CA ALA A 179 -0.24 -0.41 2.77
C ALA A 179 0.28 -0.23 4.21
N VAL A 180 0.58 -1.35 4.87
CA VAL A 180 1.24 -1.39 6.19
C VAL A 180 2.75 -1.33 6.00
#